data_a9b5033dc5546a0af45e16c412a51641
#
_entry.id   a9b5033dc5546a0af45e16c412a51641
#
_cell.length_a   1.000
_cell.length_b   1.000
_cell.length_c   1.000
_cell.angle_alpha   90.00
_cell.angle_beta   90.00
_cell.angle_gamma   90.00
#
_symmetry.space_group_name_H-M   'P 1'
#
loop_
_entity.id
_entity.type
_entity.pdbx_description
1 polymer ?
#
loop_
_entity_poly.entity_id
_entity_poly.type
_entity_poly.pdbx_seq_one_letter_code
_entity_poly.pdbx_strand_id
1 'polypeptide(L)'
;MKVYRVGGSVRDELLGRAVADRDFVVVGATPEQMVAAGYRPVGNDFPVFLHPQTNDEYALARTERKSGRGYRGFVFHTTPDVTLEADLARRDLTINAIARDGDGALIDPFGGIADLRVGILRHVSPAFAEDPLRVLRVARFAARFGFSIAPETEALMRTIAGGGELSTLTAERVWQELARALMEARPSLFFEVLRRCGALGQLLPEVDALFGVPQPPLHHPELDTGVHLMQALDFSAVAGDPLPVRYAVLAHDLGKATTEPASLPRHVAHEARSVALAQRLSERLRAPAECGELARLVARYHTDVHRAQELRATTLLDLLLAADALRRPERLDGLLRACAADVLSRPGRGGEGYAPAQRIRAALGVVRGVDAGAIAAAHPTAPDLPQRIRAARLEALGAWEKTNDGATREASEPRP
;
A
#
# COMPACT_ATOMS: atom_id res chain seq x y z
N MET A 1 40.32 5.05 9.62
CA MET A 1 38.88 4.77 9.65
C MET A 1 38.12 6.04 10.05
N LYS A 2 37.22 6.54 9.20
CA LYS A 2 36.34 7.67 9.49
C LYS A 2 34.88 7.17 9.37
N VAL A 3 34.02 7.63 10.26
CA VAL A 3 32.61 7.24 10.32
C VAL A 3 31.76 8.44 10.04
N TYR A 4 30.73 8.24 9.21
CA TYR A 4 29.78 9.27 8.83
C TYR A 4 28.35 8.72 8.98
N ARG A 5 27.45 9.46 9.62
CA ARG A 5 26.03 9.18 9.54
C ARG A 5 25.50 9.66 8.19
N VAL A 6 24.66 8.88 7.52
CA VAL A 6 24.28 9.15 6.13
C VAL A 6 22.82 8.88 5.83
N GLY A 7 22.35 9.36 4.70
CA GLY A 7 21.09 8.93 4.08
C GLY A 7 19.84 9.38 4.81
N GLY A 8 18.91 8.45 4.98
CA GLY A 8 17.58 8.72 5.54
C GLY A 8 17.60 9.38 6.91
N SER A 9 18.54 9.00 7.76
CA SER A 9 18.65 9.54 9.13
C SER A 9 19.06 11.02 9.15
N VAL A 10 19.97 11.43 8.26
CA VAL A 10 20.39 12.84 8.13
C VAL A 10 19.27 13.67 7.50
N ARG A 11 18.66 13.16 6.44
CA ARG A 11 17.52 13.81 5.78
C ARG A 11 16.36 14.03 6.74
N ASP A 12 15.93 13.01 7.47
CA ASP A 12 14.75 13.09 8.35
C ASP A 12 15.00 14.04 9.53
N GLU A 13 16.25 14.08 10.05
CA GLU A 13 16.65 15.09 11.04
C GLU A 13 16.57 16.52 10.48
N LEU A 14 17.08 16.75 9.26
CA LEU A 14 17.01 18.06 8.61
C LEU A 14 15.58 18.52 8.32
N LEU A 15 14.65 17.56 8.16
CA LEU A 15 13.21 17.81 8.02
C LEU A 15 12.46 17.93 9.36
N GLY A 16 13.17 17.83 10.51
CA GLY A 16 12.55 17.85 11.83
C GLY A 16 11.65 16.64 12.11
N ARG A 17 11.89 15.50 11.41
CA ARG A 17 11.15 14.25 11.60
C ARG A 17 11.86 13.33 12.57
N ALA A 18 11.12 12.46 13.23
CA ALA A 18 11.70 11.42 14.08
C ALA A 18 12.62 10.49 13.26
N VAL A 19 13.82 10.27 13.76
CA VAL A 19 14.80 9.35 13.17
C VAL A 19 14.61 7.98 13.83
N ALA A 20 14.13 7.00 13.06
CA ALA A 20 13.91 5.64 13.54
C ALA A 20 15.20 4.80 13.44
N ASP A 21 15.86 4.84 12.29
CA ASP A 21 17.06 4.03 12.01
C ASP A 21 18.24 4.95 11.68
N ARG A 22 19.43 4.53 12.10
CA ARG A 22 20.67 5.28 11.85
C ARG A 22 21.61 4.43 11.00
N ASP A 23 21.87 4.92 9.79
CA ASP A 23 22.82 4.31 8.85
C ASP A 23 24.15 5.03 8.92
N PHE A 24 25.24 4.28 9.00
CA PHE A 24 26.58 4.81 9.01
C PHE A 24 27.41 4.27 7.84
N VAL A 25 28.25 5.14 7.26
CA VAL A 25 29.28 4.77 6.27
C VAL A 25 30.64 4.89 6.90
N VAL A 26 31.46 3.86 6.72
CA VAL A 26 32.83 3.79 7.21
C VAL A 26 33.77 3.90 6.02
N VAL A 27 34.63 4.91 6.03
CA VAL A 27 35.64 5.18 5.02
C VAL A 27 37.05 4.82 5.55
N GLY A 28 37.87 4.20 4.72
CA GLY A 28 39.26 3.87 5.06
C GLY A 28 39.40 2.70 6.03
N ALA A 29 38.46 1.70 5.94
CA ALA A 29 38.57 0.46 6.70
C ALA A 29 38.35 -0.76 5.82
N THR A 30 38.87 -1.91 6.26
CA THR A 30 38.57 -3.24 5.67
C THR A 30 37.58 -4.00 6.51
N PRO A 31 36.94 -5.06 5.97
CA PRO A 31 36.07 -5.95 6.74
C PRO A 31 36.77 -6.52 7.99
N GLU A 32 38.01 -6.91 7.86
CA GLU A 32 38.81 -7.49 8.97
C GLU A 32 39.02 -6.47 10.09
N GLN A 33 39.27 -5.20 9.73
CA GLN A 33 39.40 -4.11 10.70
C GLN A 33 38.11 -3.83 11.43
N MET A 34 36.96 -3.93 10.75
CA MET A 34 35.63 -3.79 11.38
C MET A 34 35.39 -4.91 12.39
N VAL A 35 35.70 -6.17 12.02
CA VAL A 35 35.55 -7.31 12.93
C VAL A 35 36.49 -7.18 14.13
N ALA A 36 37.77 -6.79 13.91
CA ALA A 36 38.73 -6.56 14.96
C ALA A 36 38.31 -5.44 15.94
N ALA A 37 37.53 -4.46 15.46
CA ALA A 37 36.93 -3.39 16.26
C ALA A 37 35.63 -3.82 16.98
N GLY A 38 35.25 -5.10 16.88
CA GLY A 38 34.08 -5.68 17.57
C GLY A 38 32.76 -5.56 16.83
N TYR A 39 32.73 -5.07 15.59
CA TYR A 39 31.52 -5.03 14.79
C TYR A 39 31.16 -6.43 14.27
N ARG A 40 29.85 -6.77 14.23
CA ARG A 40 29.37 -8.05 13.76
C ARG A 40 28.93 -7.98 12.30
N PRO A 41 29.54 -8.77 11.38
CA PRO A 41 29.09 -8.79 9.98
C PRO A 41 27.68 -9.36 9.86
N VAL A 42 26.86 -8.76 8.98
CA VAL A 42 25.51 -9.23 8.62
C VAL A 42 25.34 -9.24 7.11
N GLY A 43 24.73 -10.28 6.58
CA GLY A 43 24.52 -10.49 5.14
C GLY A 43 25.67 -11.25 4.47
N ASN A 44 25.34 -12.03 3.44
CA ASN A 44 26.31 -12.87 2.71
C ASN A 44 26.97 -12.16 1.53
N ASP A 45 26.28 -11.16 0.95
CA ASP A 45 26.69 -10.55 -0.31
C ASP A 45 27.26 -9.13 -0.13
N PHE A 46 27.25 -8.62 1.12
CA PHE A 46 27.50 -7.21 1.37
C PHE A 46 28.11 -6.93 2.76
N PRO A 47 29.21 -6.18 2.86
CA PRO A 47 29.84 -5.87 4.15
C PRO A 47 29.05 -4.79 4.93
N VAL A 48 27.92 -5.16 5.47
CA VAL A 48 27.20 -4.42 6.53
C VAL A 48 27.57 -5.03 7.87
N PHE A 49 27.77 -4.20 8.85
CA PHE A 49 28.15 -4.58 10.21
C PHE A 49 27.20 -3.94 11.21
N LEU A 50 26.87 -4.66 12.26
CA LEU A 50 26.13 -4.13 13.40
C LEU A 50 27.10 -3.65 14.48
N HIS A 51 26.84 -2.46 14.99
CA HIS A 51 27.60 -1.94 16.14
C HIS A 51 27.35 -2.81 17.39
N PRO A 52 28.39 -3.18 18.15
CA PRO A 52 28.29 -4.17 19.22
C PRO A 52 27.34 -3.78 20.35
N GLN A 53 27.10 -2.50 20.58
CA GLN A 53 26.28 -1.99 21.69
C GLN A 53 24.91 -1.46 21.23
N THR A 54 24.86 -0.74 20.08
CA THR A 54 23.63 -0.04 19.63
C THR A 54 22.84 -0.85 18.60
N ASN A 55 23.47 -1.84 17.94
CA ASN A 55 22.98 -2.56 16.77
C ASN A 55 22.67 -1.67 15.54
N ASP A 56 23.14 -0.42 15.55
CA ASP A 56 23.07 0.43 14.35
C ASP A 56 23.85 -0.19 13.19
N GLU A 57 23.41 0.06 11.96
CA GLU A 57 24.02 -0.48 10.75
C GLU A 57 25.19 0.38 10.27
N TYR A 58 26.35 -0.26 10.07
CA TYR A 58 27.57 0.33 9.55
C TYR A 58 27.96 -0.36 8.25
N ALA A 59 27.98 0.35 7.14
CA ALA A 59 28.44 -0.15 5.85
C ALA A 59 29.80 0.42 5.49
N LEU A 60 30.69 -0.39 4.91
CA LEU A 60 31.90 0.15 4.32
C LEU A 60 31.55 1.00 3.10
N ALA A 61 32.28 2.11 2.92
CA ALA A 61 32.16 2.91 1.71
C ALA A 61 32.46 2.05 0.47
N ARG A 62 31.60 2.19 -0.54
CA ARG A 62 31.67 1.34 -1.73
C ARG A 62 31.38 2.09 -3.01
N THR A 63 31.92 1.56 -4.10
CA THR A 63 31.42 1.82 -5.44
C THR A 63 30.69 0.58 -5.96
N GLU A 64 29.69 0.80 -6.79
CA GLU A 64 28.93 -0.26 -7.45
C GLU A 64 29.22 -0.16 -8.96
N ARG A 65 29.41 -1.31 -9.62
CA ARG A 65 29.55 -1.35 -11.07
C ARG A 65 28.58 -2.40 -11.63
N LYS A 66 27.72 -1.98 -12.53
CA LYS A 66 26.80 -2.90 -13.22
C LYS A 66 27.61 -3.76 -14.17
N SER A 67 27.65 -5.08 -13.96
CA SER A 67 28.32 -6.09 -14.79
C SER A 67 27.35 -6.98 -15.57
N GLY A 68 26.01 -6.85 -15.33
CA GLY A 68 24.97 -7.67 -15.94
C GLY A 68 23.57 -7.10 -15.77
N ARG A 69 22.54 -7.79 -16.29
CA ARG A 69 21.15 -7.40 -16.11
C ARG A 69 20.61 -7.80 -14.73
N GLY A 70 19.77 -6.95 -14.13
CA GLY A 70 19.07 -7.19 -12.87
C GLY A 70 19.95 -7.04 -11.63
N TYR A 71 19.38 -7.33 -10.45
CA TYR A 71 19.99 -7.12 -9.13
C TYR A 71 21.29 -7.91 -8.91
N ARG A 72 21.43 -9.12 -9.50
CA ARG A 72 22.66 -9.94 -9.39
C ARG A 72 23.79 -9.47 -10.30
N GLY A 73 23.57 -8.45 -11.12
CA GLY A 73 24.54 -7.89 -12.03
C GLY A 73 25.43 -6.78 -11.45
N PHE A 74 25.50 -6.62 -10.12
CA PHE A 74 26.34 -5.62 -9.48
C PHE A 74 27.63 -6.27 -8.92
N VAL A 75 28.77 -5.65 -9.19
CA VAL A 75 30.02 -5.93 -8.51
C VAL A 75 30.30 -4.79 -7.55
N PHE A 76 30.46 -5.13 -6.28
CA PHE A 76 30.75 -4.17 -5.22
C PHE A 76 32.25 -4.09 -5.00
N HIS A 77 32.80 -2.89 -4.96
CA HIS A 77 34.20 -2.64 -4.60
C HIS A 77 34.21 -1.88 -3.27
N THR A 78 34.77 -2.51 -2.24
CA THR A 78 34.85 -1.98 -0.87
C THR A 78 36.31 -1.92 -0.44
N THR A 79 37.08 -1.15 -1.15
CA THR A 79 38.52 -0.93 -0.80
C THR A 79 38.67 0.31 0.06
N PRO A 80 39.69 0.42 0.93
CA PRO A 80 39.88 1.54 1.83
C PRO A 80 40.07 2.90 1.14
N ASP A 81 40.39 2.91 -0.16
CA ASP A 81 40.52 4.11 -1.00
C ASP A 81 39.22 4.68 -1.51
N VAL A 82 38.07 3.96 -1.33
CA VAL A 82 36.76 4.50 -1.69
C VAL A 82 36.42 5.68 -0.79
N THR A 83 36.21 6.83 -1.41
CA THR A 83 35.91 8.08 -0.70
C THR A 83 34.43 8.15 -0.29
N LEU A 84 34.10 8.99 0.70
CA LEU A 84 32.73 9.30 1.08
C LEU A 84 31.91 9.81 -0.12
N GLU A 85 32.53 10.71 -0.92
CA GLU A 85 31.86 11.30 -2.08
C GLU A 85 31.49 10.24 -3.13
N ALA A 86 32.38 9.26 -3.38
CA ALA A 86 32.10 8.14 -4.27
C ALA A 86 30.94 7.26 -3.78
N ASP A 87 30.86 7.02 -2.46
CA ASP A 87 29.70 6.31 -1.87
C ASP A 87 28.41 7.11 -2.00
N LEU A 88 28.45 8.43 -1.77
CA LEU A 88 27.28 9.28 -1.90
C LEU A 88 26.82 9.42 -3.37
N ALA A 89 27.76 9.44 -4.33
CA ALA A 89 27.47 9.59 -5.77
C ALA A 89 26.60 8.45 -6.35
N ARG A 90 26.69 7.24 -5.80
CA ARG A 90 25.92 6.08 -6.25
C ARG A 90 24.51 6.00 -5.66
N ARG A 91 24.14 6.88 -4.73
CA ARG A 91 22.82 6.88 -4.10
C ARG A 91 21.74 7.33 -5.08
N ASP A 92 20.48 7.08 -4.68
CA ASP A 92 19.32 7.36 -5.54
C ASP A 92 19.06 8.86 -5.71
N LEU A 93 18.93 9.60 -4.60
CA LEU A 93 18.52 11.00 -4.58
C LEU A 93 19.50 11.88 -3.80
N THR A 94 19.65 13.12 -4.22
CA THR A 94 20.50 14.13 -3.55
C THR A 94 20.13 14.27 -2.08
N ILE A 95 18.85 14.26 -1.75
CA ILE A 95 18.33 14.32 -0.36
C ILE A 95 18.74 13.11 0.50
N ASN A 96 19.17 12.00 -0.11
CA ASN A 96 19.70 10.82 0.57
C ASN A 96 21.21 10.71 0.48
N ALA A 97 21.86 11.67 -0.20
CA ALA A 97 23.32 11.75 -0.39
C ALA A 97 23.98 12.83 0.48
N ILE A 98 23.41 13.07 1.65
CA ILE A 98 23.91 13.98 2.68
C ILE A 98 24.55 13.13 3.78
N ALA A 99 25.72 13.54 4.25
CA ALA A 99 26.41 12.91 5.37
C ALA A 99 26.60 13.91 6.53
N ARG A 100 26.79 13.37 7.73
CA ARG A 100 27.20 14.11 8.92
C ARG A 100 28.39 13.41 9.54
N ASP A 101 29.47 14.15 9.81
CA ASP A 101 30.66 13.63 10.46
C ASP A 101 30.53 13.52 11.99
N GLY A 102 31.58 13.03 12.65
CA GLY A 102 31.62 12.87 14.10
C GLY A 102 31.53 14.17 14.90
N ASP A 103 31.94 15.29 14.31
CA ASP A 103 31.88 16.64 14.90
C ASP A 103 30.56 17.34 14.64
N GLY A 104 29.66 16.69 13.90
CA GLY A 104 28.34 17.20 13.57
C GLY A 104 28.29 18.07 12.30
N ALA A 105 29.39 18.24 11.58
CA ALA A 105 29.42 18.99 10.32
C ALA A 105 28.69 18.25 9.19
N LEU A 106 27.90 18.98 8.39
CA LEU A 106 27.20 18.44 7.24
C LEU A 106 28.10 18.42 6.01
N ILE A 107 28.10 17.30 5.28
CA ILE A 107 28.83 17.08 4.04
C ILE A 107 27.78 16.81 2.95
N ASP A 108 27.63 17.74 2.01
CA ASP A 108 26.62 17.73 0.97
C ASP A 108 27.22 18.06 -0.41
N PRO A 109 27.96 17.14 -1.02
CA PRO A 109 28.62 17.40 -2.31
C PRO A 109 27.67 17.52 -3.49
N PHE A 110 26.40 17.09 -3.33
CA PHE A 110 25.40 17.02 -4.42
C PHE A 110 24.23 17.99 -4.26
N GLY A 111 24.26 18.89 -3.27
CA GLY A 111 23.24 19.91 -3.09
C GLY A 111 21.90 19.40 -2.51
N GLY A 112 21.93 18.28 -1.81
CA GLY A 112 20.74 17.66 -1.24
C GLY A 112 20.03 18.53 -0.21
N ILE A 113 20.77 19.37 0.56
CA ILE A 113 20.20 20.33 1.51
C ILE A 113 19.40 21.41 0.79
N ALA A 114 19.87 21.88 -0.36
CA ALA A 114 19.12 22.85 -1.16
C ALA A 114 17.84 22.22 -1.72
N ASP A 115 17.92 21.00 -2.27
CA ASP A 115 16.76 20.27 -2.77
C ASP A 115 15.75 19.95 -1.66
N LEU A 116 16.19 19.63 -0.43
CA LEU A 116 15.31 19.46 0.73
C LEU A 116 14.55 20.72 1.07
N ARG A 117 15.19 21.89 1.03
CA ARG A 117 14.55 23.18 1.38
C ARG A 117 13.47 23.58 0.40
N VAL A 118 13.64 23.24 -0.89
CA VAL A 118 12.69 23.59 -1.95
C VAL A 118 11.73 22.45 -2.29
N GLY A 119 11.87 21.27 -1.65
CA GLY A 119 10.99 20.13 -1.85
C GLY A 119 11.17 19.47 -3.23
N ILE A 120 12.42 19.21 -3.65
CA ILE A 120 12.74 18.58 -4.95
C ILE A 120 13.36 17.20 -4.76
N LEU A 121 12.93 16.24 -5.57
CA LEU A 121 13.52 14.90 -5.73
C LEU A 121 14.40 14.91 -6.98
N ARG A 122 15.71 14.93 -6.78
CA ARG A 122 16.73 14.95 -7.85
C ARG A 122 17.61 13.73 -7.71
N HIS A 123 17.89 13.02 -8.81
CA HIS A 123 18.89 11.94 -8.83
C HIS A 123 20.31 12.50 -8.63
N VAL A 124 21.17 11.70 -8.00
CA VAL A 124 22.53 12.17 -7.65
C VAL A 124 23.43 12.18 -8.89
N SER A 125 23.39 11.13 -9.70
CA SER A 125 24.31 10.92 -10.82
C SER A 125 23.71 9.98 -11.86
N PRO A 126 24.35 9.79 -13.03
CA PRO A 126 23.95 8.80 -14.04
C PRO A 126 23.84 7.37 -13.51
N ALA A 127 24.56 7.03 -12.42
CA ALA A 127 24.43 5.73 -11.74
C ALA A 127 23.00 5.44 -11.26
N PHE A 128 22.11 6.43 -11.21
CA PHE A 128 20.68 6.24 -10.96
C PHE A 128 20.06 5.20 -11.90
N ALA A 129 20.43 5.19 -13.16
CA ALA A 129 19.90 4.26 -14.17
C ALA A 129 20.35 2.80 -13.97
N GLU A 130 21.32 2.53 -13.13
CA GLU A 130 21.84 1.18 -12.90
C GLU A 130 20.82 0.27 -12.17
N ASP A 131 19.98 0.83 -11.28
CA ASP A 131 18.95 0.08 -10.58
C ASP A 131 17.54 0.63 -10.93
N PRO A 132 16.75 -0.07 -11.76
CA PRO A 132 15.42 0.38 -12.14
C PRO A 132 14.43 0.50 -10.96
N LEU A 133 14.72 -0.12 -9.79
CA LEU A 133 13.92 0.06 -8.58
C LEU A 133 13.90 1.52 -8.11
N ARG A 134 14.93 2.30 -8.45
CA ARG A 134 15.01 3.71 -8.07
C ARG A 134 13.83 4.53 -8.63
N VAL A 135 13.24 4.10 -9.75
CA VAL A 135 11.99 4.71 -10.29
C VAL A 135 10.84 4.59 -9.27
N LEU A 136 10.65 3.40 -8.69
CA LEU A 136 9.62 3.18 -7.66
C LEU A 136 9.96 3.92 -6.36
N ARG A 137 11.24 3.98 -6.00
CA ARG A 137 11.72 4.70 -4.81
C ARG A 137 11.44 6.20 -4.91
N VAL A 138 11.70 6.83 -6.06
CA VAL A 138 11.36 8.25 -6.30
C VAL A 138 9.86 8.47 -6.17
N ALA A 139 9.04 7.61 -6.80
CA ALA A 139 7.59 7.68 -6.69
C ALA A 139 7.11 7.56 -5.23
N ARG A 140 7.71 6.66 -4.45
CA ARG A 140 7.41 6.52 -3.03
C ARG A 140 7.84 7.75 -2.21
N PHE A 141 9.01 8.32 -2.49
CA PHE A 141 9.42 9.57 -1.82
C PHE A 141 8.51 10.75 -2.17
N ALA A 142 7.99 10.81 -3.39
CA ALA A 142 6.94 11.78 -3.73
C ALA A 142 5.68 11.57 -2.86
N ALA A 143 5.22 10.32 -2.69
CA ALA A 143 4.10 9.99 -1.82
C ALA A 143 4.36 10.33 -0.33
N ARG A 144 5.61 10.15 0.13
CA ARG A 144 6.02 10.41 1.52
C ARG A 144 6.13 11.88 1.86
N PHE A 145 6.73 12.67 0.97
CA PHE A 145 7.10 14.05 1.27
C PHE A 145 6.24 15.08 0.56
N GLY A 146 5.51 14.70 -0.50
CA GLY A 146 4.81 15.64 -1.37
C GLY A 146 5.75 16.48 -2.24
N PHE A 147 7.02 16.06 -2.39
CA PHE A 147 8.02 16.80 -3.15
C PHE A 147 7.84 16.63 -4.65
N SER A 148 8.20 17.67 -5.40
CA SER A 148 8.24 17.65 -6.87
C SER A 148 9.46 16.89 -7.38
N ILE A 149 9.37 16.32 -8.59
CA ILE A 149 10.49 15.63 -9.22
C ILE A 149 11.20 16.61 -10.16
N ALA A 150 12.53 16.67 -10.09
CA ALA A 150 13.33 17.47 -11.01
C ALA A 150 13.11 17.01 -12.46
N PRO A 151 12.97 17.94 -13.43
CA PRO A 151 12.67 17.58 -14.83
C PRO A 151 13.65 16.58 -15.45
N GLU A 152 14.96 16.73 -15.15
CA GLU A 152 16.00 15.81 -15.61
C GLU A 152 15.88 14.43 -14.97
N THR A 153 15.40 14.33 -13.73
CA THR A 153 15.13 13.05 -13.06
C THR A 153 13.90 12.38 -13.67
N GLU A 154 12.85 13.13 -13.93
CA GLU A 154 11.66 12.58 -14.59
C GLU A 154 11.96 12.10 -16.02
N ALA A 155 12.79 12.84 -16.77
CA ALA A 155 13.27 12.41 -18.09
C ALA A 155 14.08 11.10 -18.02
N LEU A 156 14.97 10.97 -17.03
CA LEU A 156 15.74 9.74 -16.80
C LEU A 156 14.83 8.56 -16.42
N MET A 157 13.83 8.79 -15.56
CA MET A 157 12.83 7.78 -15.20
C MET A 157 12.04 7.30 -16.44
N ARG A 158 11.65 8.19 -17.36
CA ARG A 158 11.01 7.82 -18.64
C ARG A 158 11.93 6.96 -19.49
N THR A 159 13.20 7.31 -19.57
CA THR A 159 14.20 6.52 -20.32
C THR A 159 14.34 5.11 -19.76
N ILE A 160 14.41 4.95 -18.42
CA ILE A 160 14.47 3.65 -17.75
C ILE A 160 13.20 2.85 -18.04
N ALA A 161 12.03 3.46 -17.90
CA ALA A 161 10.76 2.82 -18.20
C ALA A 161 10.70 2.36 -19.67
N GLY A 162 11.08 3.22 -20.64
CA GLY A 162 11.11 2.88 -22.06
C GLY A 162 12.14 1.83 -22.45
N GLY A 163 13.21 1.67 -21.65
CA GLY A 163 14.30 0.71 -21.90
C GLY A 163 14.00 -0.75 -21.54
N GLY A 164 12.82 -1.05 -20.97
CA GLY A 164 12.43 -2.42 -20.60
C GLY A 164 13.13 -2.97 -19.34
N GLU A 165 13.93 -2.17 -18.66
CA GLU A 165 14.67 -2.59 -17.45
C GLU A 165 13.74 -2.88 -16.27
N LEU A 166 12.53 -2.28 -16.21
CA LEU A 166 11.54 -2.53 -15.15
C LEU A 166 11.10 -4.00 -15.08
N SER A 167 11.10 -4.71 -16.22
CA SER A 167 10.74 -6.14 -16.28
C SER A 167 11.74 -7.05 -15.56
N THR A 168 12.94 -6.55 -15.23
CA THR A 168 13.95 -7.30 -14.49
C THR A 168 13.76 -7.26 -12.98
N LEU A 169 12.84 -6.42 -12.49
CA LEU A 169 12.54 -6.31 -11.07
C LEU A 169 11.83 -7.58 -10.57
N THR A 170 12.29 -8.10 -9.44
CA THR A 170 11.59 -9.22 -8.81
C THR A 170 10.28 -8.75 -8.15
N ALA A 171 9.31 -9.66 -8.07
CA ALA A 171 8.01 -9.38 -7.49
C ALA A 171 8.13 -8.83 -6.05
N GLU A 172 9.04 -9.39 -5.26
CA GLU A 172 9.27 -8.98 -3.86
C GLU A 172 9.76 -7.54 -3.76
N ARG A 173 10.68 -7.12 -4.65
CA ARG A 173 11.17 -5.74 -4.64
C ARG A 173 10.08 -4.75 -5.04
N VAL A 174 9.26 -5.10 -6.04
CA VAL A 174 8.11 -4.29 -6.45
C VAL A 174 7.09 -4.21 -5.32
N TRP A 175 6.76 -5.35 -4.70
CA TRP A 175 5.83 -5.41 -3.57
C TRP A 175 6.30 -4.54 -2.40
N GLN A 176 7.58 -4.62 -2.02
CA GLN A 176 8.12 -3.84 -0.90
C GLN A 176 7.97 -2.33 -1.10
N GLU A 177 8.25 -1.82 -2.31
CA GLU A 177 8.08 -0.39 -2.60
C GLU A 177 6.60 -0.01 -2.67
N LEU A 178 5.73 -0.84 -3.28
CA LEU A 178 4.29 -0.63 -3.33
C LEU A 178 3.68 -0.63 -1.92
N ALA A 179 3.99 -1.62 -1.10
CA ALA A 179 3.46 -1.72 0.26
C ALA A 179 3.84 -0.51 1.12
N ARG A 180 5.11 -0.06 1.02
CA ARG A 180 5.56 1.16 1.70
C ARG A 180 4.86 2.40 1.15
N ALA A 181 4.68 2.50 -0.18
CA ALA A 181 4.01 3.63 -0.82
C ALA A 181 2.53 3.71 -0.41
N LEU A 182 1.84 2.58 -0.31
CA LEU A 182 0.46 2.53 0.20
C LEU A 182 0.36 3.04 1.64
N MET A 183 1.41 2.89 2.46
CA MET A 183 1.44 3.37 3.85
C MET A 183 1.91 4.80 4.02
N GLU A 184 2.31 5.48 2.96
CA GLU A 184 2.69 6.90 3.00
C GLU A 184 1.47 7.83 3.15
N ALA A 185 1.73 9.12 3.36
CA ALA A 185 0.68 10.10 3.63
C ALA A 185 -0.22 10.39 2.41
N ARG A 186 0.34 10.31 1.19
CA ARG A 186 -0.37 10.55 -0.07
C ARG A 186 -0.04 9.46 -1.08
N PRO A 187 -0.61 8.25 -0.92
CA PRO A 187 -0.30 7.12 -1.80
C PRO A 187 -0.65 7.37 -3.27
N SER A 188 -1.62 8.24 -3.57
CA SER A 188 -1.95 8.64 -4.95
C SER A 188 -0.74 9.10 -5.75
N LEU A 189 0.15 9.89 -5.14
CA LEU A 189 1.35 10.42 -5.81
C LEU A 189 2.29 9.33 -6.32
N PHE A 190 2.35 8.18 -5.67
CA PHE A 190 3.13 7.05 -6.17
C PHE A 190 2.65 6.60 -7.54
N PHE A 191 1.36 6.40 -7.70
CA PHE A 191 0.75 5.96 -8.96
C PHE A 191 0.80 7.03 -10.04
N GLU A 192 0.55 8.29 -9.68
CA GLU A 192 0.63 9.43 -10.59
C GLU A 192 2.04 9.60 -11.17
N VAL A 193 3.07 9.49 -10.32
CA VAL A 193 4.48 9.58 -10.76
C VAL A 193 4.83 8.42 -11.69
N LEU A 194 4.48 7.18 -11.31
CA LEU A 194 4.74 6.02 -12.16
C LEU A 194 4.00 6.11 -13.50
N ARG A 195 2.78 6.67 -13.51
CA ARG A 195 2.02 6.88 -14.73
C ARG A 195 2.67 7.92 -15.64
N ARG A 196 3.08 9.07 -15.09
CA ARG A 196 3.74 10.15 -15.86
C ARG A 196 5.03 9.69 -16.53
N CYS A 197 5.78 8.81 -15.91
CA CYS A 197 7.02 8.27 -16.52
C CYS A 197 6.81 6.98 -17.33
N GLY A 198 5.57 6.48 -17.47
CA GLY A 198 5.23 5.28 -18.25
C GLY A 198 5.57 3.96 -17.54
N ALA A 199 5.93 3.99 -16.25
CA ALA A 199 6.25 2.79 -15.47
C ALA A 199 5.00 2.07 -14.98
N LEU A 200 3.88 2.77 -14.74
CA LEU A 200 2.67 2.19 -14.16
C LEU A 200 2.11 1.07 -15.03
N GLY A 201 1.96 1.30 -16.34
CA GLY A 201 1.43 0.31 -17.27
C GLY A 201 2.29 -0.95 -17.42
N GLN A 202 3.57 -0.89 -17.08
CA GLN A 202 4.46 -2.06 -17.08
C GLN A 202 4.42 -2.84 -15.77
N LEU A 203 4.35 -2.13 -14.64
CA LEU A 203 4.41 -2.74 -13.31
C LEU A 203 3.05 -3.17 -12.79
N LEU A 204 2.04 -2.34 -13.02
CA LEU A 204 0.66 -2.48 -12.51
C LEU A 204 -0.35 -2.15 -13.61
N PRO A 205 -0.35 -2.90 -14.75
CA PRO A 205 -1.22 -2.62 -15.89
C PRO A 205 -2.70 -2.64 -15.53
N GLU A 206 -3.11 -3.43 -14.54
CA GLU A 206 -4.48 -3.50 -14.07
C GLU A 206 -4.95 -2.19 -13.42
N VAL A 207 -4.02 -1.47 -12.76
CA VAL A 207 -4.28 -0.15 -12.16
C VAL A 207 -4.24 0.95 -13.20
N ASP A 208 -3.25 0.92 -14.09
CA ASP A 208 -3.10 1.91 -15.17
C ASP A 208 -4.32 1.93 -16.10
N ALA A 209 -4.88 0.76 -16.37
CA ALA A 209 -6.05 0.61 -17.24
C ALA A 209 -7.36 1.22 -16.68
N LEU A 210 -7.39 1.62 -15.40
CA LEU A 210 -8.56 2.28 -14.80
C LEU A 210 -8.65 3.76 -15.18
N PHE A 211 -7.54 4.38 -15.56
CA PHE A 211 -7.54 5.78 -15.95
C PHE A 211 -8.17 5.95 -17.33
N GLY A 212 -9.08 6.92 -17.46
CA GLY A 212 -9.87 7.12 -18.67
C GLY A 212 -11.14 6.26 -18.76
N VAL A 213 -11.40 5.38 -17.78
CA VAL A 213 -12.61 4.57 -17.73
C VAL A 213 -13.74 5.38 -17.10
N PRO A 214 -14.83 5.71 -17.86
CA PRO A 214 -15.89 6.58 -17.37
C PRO A 214 -16.79 5.86 -16.35
N GLN A 215 -17.28 6.60 -15.36
CA GLN A 215 -18.25 6.15 -14.36
C GLN A 215 -19.58 6.93 -14.47
N PRO A 216 -20.72 6.38 -13.97
CA PRO A 216 -21.99 7.08 -13.98
C PRO A 216 -21.93 8.39 -13.19
N PRO A 217 -22.24 9.56 -13.77
CA PRO A 217 -22.13 10.89 -13.12
C PRO A 217 -22.95 11.01 -11.83
N LEU A 218 -24.06 10.30 -11.74
CA LEU A 218 -24.98 10.34 -10.58
C LEU A 218 -24.28 9.87 -9.29
N HIS A 219 -23.34 8.94 -9.42
CA HIS A 219 -22.66 8.32 -8.27
C HIS A 219 -21.20 8.74 -8.15
N HIS A 220 -20.60 9.22 -9.24
CA HIS A 220 -19.17 9.53 -9.35
C HIS A 220 -18.98 10.87 -10.04
N PRO A 221 -18.99 11.99 -9.29
CA PRO A 221 -18.79 13.33 -9.87
C PRO A 221 -17.41 13.50 -10.53
N GLU A 222 -16.40 12.72 -10.12
CA GLU A 222 -15.06 12.67 -10.71
C GLU A 222 -15.00 11.98 -12.08
N LEU A 223 -16.04 11.28 -12.49
CA LEU A 223 -16.25 10.62 -13.79
C LEU A 223 -15.18 9.60 -14.24
N ASP A 224 -14.02 9.56 -13.66
CA ASP A 224 -12.87 8.70 -14.04
C ASP A 224 -12.56 7.72 -12.90
N THR A 225 -12.55 6.41 -13.24
CA THR A 225 -12.32 5.35 -12.25
C THR A 225 -10.91 5.41 -11.64
N GLY A 226 -9.90 5.75 -12.43
CA GLY A 226 -8.53 5.88 -11.94
C GLY A 226 -8.37 7.06 -10.98
N VAL A 227 -8.99 8.20 -11.32
CA VAL A 227 -9.02 9.39 -10.45
C VAL A 227 -9.74 9.08 -9.14
N HIS A 228 -10.90 8.43 -9.20
CA HIS A 228 -11.63 7.97 -8.01
C HIS A 228 -10.78 7.06 -7.12
N LEU A 229 -10.10 6.09 -7.73
CA LEU A 229 -9.22 5.18 -6.98
C LEU A 229 -8.11 5.94 -6.22
N MET A 230 -7.52 6.97 -6.84
CA MET A 230 -6.50 7.80 -6.16
C MET A 230 -7.08 8.55 -4.97
N GLN A 231 -8.27 9.09 -5.09
CA GLN A 231 -8.99 9.75 -3.99
C GLN A 231 -9.30 8.76 -2.85
N ALA A 232 -9.77 7.56 -3.17
CA ALA A 232 -10.08 6.51 -2.18
C ALA A 232 -8.82 6.07 -1.42
N LEU A 233 -7.67 5.95 -2.09
CA LEU A 233 -6.39 5.63 -1.45
C LEU A 233 -5.92 6.73 -0.50
N ASP A 234 -6.00 8.00 -0.91
CA ASP A 234 -5.62 9.12 -0.04
C ASP A 234 -6.57 9.25 1.15
N PHE A 235 -7.87 9.03 0.95
CA PHE A 235 -8.84 8.98 2.06
C PHE A 235 -8.49 7.86 3.06
N SER A 236 -8.22 6.66 2.57
CA SER A 236 -7.83 5.52 3.40
C SER A 236 -6.52 5.79 4.16
N ALA A 237 -5.60 6.58 3.57
CA ALA A 237 -4.38 7.01 4.24
C ALA A 237 -4.67 7.99 5.40
N VAL A 238 -5.53 8.98 5.18
CA VAL A 238 -5.96 9.94 6.21
C VAL A 238 -6.73 9.23 7.34
N ALA A 239 -7.55 8.23 6.99
CA ALA A 239 -8.28 7.41 7.97
C ALA A 239 -7.36 6.50 8.82
N GLY A 240 -6.06 6.42 8.51
CA GLY A 240 -5.11 5.56 9.22
C GLY A 240 -5.33 4.08 8.99
N ASP A 241 -5.85 3.70 7.82
CA ASP A 241 -6.11 2.31 7.50
C ASP A 241 -4.82 1.47 7.40
N PRO A 242 -4.83 0.21 7.88
CA PRO A 242 -3.68 -0.68 7.76
C PRO A 242 -3.47 -1.16 6.32
N LEU A 243 -2.27 -1.68 6.04
CA LEU A 243 -1.86 -2.12 4.69
C LEU A 243 -2.88 -3.05 3.99
N PRO A 244 -3.45 -4.08 4.63
CA PRO A 244 -4.43 -4.94 3.97
C PRO A 244 -5.65 -4.17 3.46
N VAL A 245 -6.13 -3.17 4.21
CA VAL A 245 -7.27 -2.33 3.82
C VAL A 245 -6.90 -1.44 2.63
N ARG A 246 -5.76 -0.74 2.67
CA ARG A 246 -5.31 0.12 1.56
C ARG A 246 -5.04 -0.68 0.28
N TYR A 247 -4.49 -1.89 0.41
CA TYR A 247 -4.33 -2.79 -0.72
C TYR A 247 -5.67 -3.30 -1.27
N ALA A 248 -6.65 -3.54 -0.40
CA ALA A 248 -8.01 -3.90 -0.83
C ALA A 248 -8.70 -2.73 -1.54
N VAL A 249 -8.53 -1.49 -1.07
CA VAL A 249 -8.98 -0.27 -1.77
C VAL A 249 -8.32 -0.18 -3.16
N LEU A 250 -7.02 -0.45 -3.30
CA LEU A 250 -6.33 -0.47 -4.59
C LEU A 250 -6.96 -1.46 -5.58
N ALA A 251 -7.42 -2.62 -5.08
CA ALA A 251 -7.77 -3.75 -5.95
C ALA A 251 -9.29 -3.96 -6.17
N HIS A 252 -10.17 -3.23 -5.44
CA HIS A 252 -11.59 -3.56 -5.43
C HIS A 252 -12.30 -3.39 -6.78
N ASP A 253 -11.90 -2.41 -7.57
CA ASP A 253 -12.58 -1.99 -8.80
C ASP A 253 -11.79 -2.31 -10.09
N LEU A 254 -10.73 -3.11 -10.04
CA LEU A 254 -9.90 -3.44 -11.20
C LEU A 254 -10.70 -3.99 -12.39
N GLY A 255 -11.83 -4.67 -12.13
CA GLY A 255 -12.71 -5.20 -13.16
C GLY A 255 -13.46 -4.15 -13.98
N LYS A 256 -13.53 -2.90 -13.53
CA LYS A 256 -14.14 -1.81 -14.31
C LYS A 256 -13.36 -1.52 -15.60
N ALA A 257 -12.04 -1.66 -15.57
CA ALA A 257 -11.18 -1.48 -16.75
C ALA A 257 -11.47 -2.47 -17.90
N THR A 258 -12.12 -3.59 -17.61
CA THR A 258 -12.44 -4.63 -18.60
C THR A 258 -13.91 -4.61 -19.03
N THR A 259 -14.60 -3.49 -18.80
CA THR A 259 -16.00 -3.32 -19.22
C THR A 259 -16.08 -3.10 -20.72
N GLU A 260 -16.98 -3.82 -21.37
CA GLU A 260 -17.25 -3.65 -22.80
C GLU A 260 -17.64 -2.19 -23.12
N PRO A 261 -17.03 -1.54 -24.13
CA PRO A 261 -17.28 -0.14 -24.46
C PRO A 261 -18.76 0.22 -24.65
N ALA A 262 -19.54 -0.70 -25.23
CA ALA A 262 -20.98 -0.51 -25.47
C ALA A 262 -21.82 -0.46 -24.16
N SER A 263 -21.26 -0.93 -23.05
CA SER A 263 -21.94 -0.94 -21.74
C SER A 263 -21.64 0.27 -20.88
N LEU A 264 -20.60 1.03 -21.25
CA LEU A 264 -20.17 2.21 -20.49
C LEU A 264 -21.28 3.29 -20.46
N PRO A 265 -21.38 4.02 -19.36
CA PRO A 265 -20.58 3.99 -18.14
C PRO A 265 -21.05 2.96 -17.08
N ARG A 266 -21.82 1.94 -17.45
CA ARG A 266 -22.31 0.91 -16.55
C ARG A 266 -21.32 -0.26 -16.49
N HIS A 267 -20.89 -0.63 -15.29
CA HIS A 267 -19.88 -1.69 -15.07
C HIS A 267 -20.57 -2.99 -14.59
N VAL A 268 -21.43 -3.56 -15.41
CA VAL A 268 -22.17 -4.77 -15.05
C VAL A 268 -21.22 -5.92 -14.72
N ALA A 269 -21.43 -6.58 -13.56
CA ALA A 269 -20.64 -7.72 -13.07
C ALA A 269 -19.12 -7.45 -12.99
N HIS A 270 -18.72 -6.20 -12.70
CA HIS A 270 -17.31 -5.87 -12.51
C HIS A 270 -16.70 -6.55 -11.27
N GLU A 271 -17.52 -6.89 -10.27
CA GLU A 271 -17.10 -7.55 -9.04
C GLU A 271 -16.39 -8.88 -9.32
N ALA A 272 -17.01 -9.74 -10.15
CA ALA A 272 -16.41 -11.03 -10.51
C ALA A 272 -15.08 -10.86 -11.26
N ARG A 273 -15.00 -9.87 -12.16
CA ARG A 273 -13.76 -9.53 -12.89
C ARG A 273 -12.72 -8.95 -11.96
N SER A 274 -13.13 -8.08 -11.00
CA SER A 274 -12.24 -7.51 -9.98
C SER A 274 -11.64 -8.59 -9.08
N VAL A 275 -12.43 -9.59 -8.65
CA VAL A 275 -11.91 -10.73 -7.87
C VAL A 275 -10.80 -11.45 -8.61
N ALA A 276 -11.03 -11.78 -9.89
CA ALA A 276 -10.04 -12.48 -10.71
C ALA A 276 -8.76 -11.65 -10.93
N LEU A 277 -8.91 -10.34 -11.14
CA LEU A 277 -7.77 -9.43 -11.31
C LEU A 277 -7.02 -9.21 -10.00
N ALA A 278 -7.71 -8.99 -8.88
CA ALA A 278 -7.11 -8.85 -7.56
C ALA A 278 -6.31 -10.11 -7.15
N GLN A 279 -6.83 -11.30 -7.48
CA GLN A 279 -6.12 -12.54 -7.24
C GLN A 279 -4.83 -12.62 -8.05
N ARG A 280 -4.89 -12.41 -9.38
CA ARG A 280 -3.72 -12.44 -10.26
C ARG A 280 -2.67 -11.39 -9.87
N LEU A 281 -3.11 -10.17 -9.52
CA LEU A 281 -2.23 -9.11 -9.04
C LEU A 281 -1.52 -9.53 -7.76
N SER A 282 -2.24 -10.10 -6.78
CA SER A 282 -1.67 -10.53 -5.50
C SER A 282 -0.66 -11.67 -5.69
N GLU A 283 -0.96 -12.65 -6.54
CA GLU A 283 -0.06 -13.76 -6.86
C GLU A 283 1.20 -13.26 -7.58
N ARG A 284 1.05 -12.40 -8.60
CA ARG A 284 2.15 -11.82 -9.37
C ARG A 284 3.10 -10.98 -8.52
N LEU A 285 2.57 -10.21 -7.58
CA LEU A 285 3.34 -9.38 -6.66
C LEU A 285 3.85 -10.14 -5.43
N ARG A 286 3.42 -11.38 -5.21
CA ARG A 286 3.67 -12.16 -3.99
C ARG A 286 3.23 -11.39 -2.74
N ALA A 287 2.06 -10.76 -2.83
CA ALA A 287 1.48 -10.05 -1.70
C ALA A 287 1.19 -11.01 -0.53
N PRO A 288 1.30 -10.57 0.73
CA PRO A 288 0.91 -11.36 1.89
C PRO A 288 -0.53 -11.87 1.78
N ALA A 289 -0.79 -13.07 2.30
CA ALA A 289 -2.08 -13.73 2.19
C ALA A 289 -3.23 -12.86 2.72
N GLU A 290 -3.02 -12.16 3.84
CA GLU A 290 -4.01 -11.25 4.43
C GLU A 290 -4.42 -10.11 3.48
N CYS A 291 -3.47 -9.55 2.73
CA CYS A 291 -3.73 -8.51 1.73
C CYS A 291 -4.57 -9.06 0.57
N GLY A 292 -4.17 -10.20 0.01
CA GLY A 292 -4.87 -10.84 -1.10
C GLY A 292 -6.26 -11.35 -0.74
N GLU A 293 -6.43 -11.92 0.46
CA GLU A 293 -7.73 -12.39 0.96
C GLU A 293 -8.71 -11.23 1.14
N LEU A 294 -8.27 -10.13 1.79
CA LEU A 294 -9.12 -8.97 1.99
C LEU A 294 -9.44 -8.27 0.66
N ALA A 295 -8.47 -8.15 -0.25
CA ALA A 295 -8.70 -7.57 -1.57
C ALA A 295 -9.80 -8.32 -2.36
N ARG A 296 -9.75 -9.66 -2.38
CA ARG A 296 -10.79 -10.47 -3.02
C ARG A 296 -12.16 -10.33 -2.33
N LEU A 297 -12.18 -10.25 -0.99
CA LEU A 297 -13.40 -10.07 -0.23
C LEU A 297 -14.05 -8.71 -0.56
N VAL A 298 -13.27 -7.63 -0.55
CA VAL A 298 -13.76 -6.29 -0.91
C VAL A 298 -14.21 -6.25 -2.37
N ALA A 299 -13.40 -6.75 -3.31
CA ALA A 299 -13.76 -6.83 -4.72
C ALA A 299 -15.10 -7.55 -4.96
N ARG A 300 -15.38 -8.60 -4.18
CA ARG A 300 -16.62 -9.38 -4.32
C ARG A 300 -17.84 -8.70 -3.71
N TYR A 301 -17.70 -8.05 -2.56
CA TYR A 301 -18.85 -7.67 -1.74
C TYR A 301 -19.04 -6.16 -1.53
N HIS A 302 -18.16 -5.28 -2.06
CA HIS A 302 -18.29 -3.83 -1.84
C HIS A 302 -19.64 -3.29 -2.30
N THR A 303 -20.16 -3.72 -3.47
CA THR A 303 -21.48 -3.31 -3.96
C THR A 303 -22.61 -3.76 -3.03
N ASP A 304 -22.54 -5.00 -2.51
CA ASP A 304 -23.52 -5.49 -1.52
C ASP A 304 -23.43 -4.67 -0.23
N VAL A 305 -22.22 -4.36 0.23
CA VAL A 305 -22.02 -3.52 1.42
C VAL A 305 -22.62 -2.12 1.23
N HIS A 306 -22.41 -1.48 0.07
CA HIS A 306 -23.00 -0.16 -0.20
C HIS A 306 -24.52 -0.18 -0.17
N ARG A 307 -25.13 -1.29 -0.57
CA ARG A 307 -26.56 -1.51 -0.58
C ARG A 307 -27.08 -2.22 0.68
N ALA A 308 -26.32 -2.20 1.78
CA ALA A 308 -26.67 -2.94 2.99
C ALA A 308 -28.09 -2.66 3.51
N GLN A 309 -28.62 -1.46 3.30
CA GLN A 309 -29.99 -1.09 3.70
C GLN A 309 -31.07 -1.86 2.94
N GLU A 310 -30.76 -2.35 1.74
CA GLU A 310 -31.69 -3.08 0.86
C GLU A 310 -31.50 -4.59 0.95
N LEU A 311 -30.44 -5.08 1.60
CA LEU A 311 -30.12 -6.49 1.67
C LEU A 311 -31.13 -7.25 2.54
N ARG A 312 -31.53 -8.43 2.06
CA ARG A 312 -32.36 -9.38 2.83
C ARG A 312 -31.47 -10.11 3.87
N ALA A 313 -32.10 -10.61 4.92
CA ALA A 313 -31.44 -11.41 5.98
C ALA A 313 -30.53 -12.52 5.44
N THR A 314 -30.95 -13.21 4.35
CA THR A 314 -30.14 -14.25 3.70
C THR A 314 -28.83 -13.72 3.15
N THR A 315 -28.86 -12.61 2.42
CA THR A 315 -27.66 -11.98 1.83
C THR A 315 -26.76 -11.38 2.90
N LEU A 316 -27.33 -10.76 3.95
CA LEU A 316 -26.57 -10.28 5.11
C LEU A 316 -25.84 -11.42 5.81
N LEU A 317 -26.52 -12.55 6.06
CA LEU A 317 -25.89 -13.72 6.68
C LEU A 317 -24.77 -14.29 5.80
N ASP A 318 -24.99 -14.40 4.48
CA ASP A 318 -24.00 -14.91 3.54
C ASP A 318 -22.76 -14.02 3.50
N LEU A 319 -22.92 -12.69 3.51
CA LEU A 319 -21.81 -11.73 3.60
C LEU A 319 -21.04 -11.90 4.91
N LEU A 320 -21.71 -12.01 6.06
CA LEU A 320 -21.07 -12.21 7.36
C LEU A 320 -20.28 -13.52 7.43
N LEU A 321 -20.82 -14.60 6.85
CA LEU A 321 -20.16 -15.90 6.77
C LEU A 321 -18.97 -15.88 5.81
N ALA A 322 -19.11 -15.25 4.64
CA ALA A 322 -18.02 -15.10 3.66
C ALA A 322 -16.86 -14.27 4.23
N ALA A 323 -17.16 -13.24 5.03
CA ALA A 323 -16.17 -12.46 5.75
C ALA A 323 -15.54 -13.22 6.93
N ASP A 324 -16.05 -14.41 7.28
CA ASP A 324 -15.68 -15.15 8.51
C ASP A 324 -15.86 -14.30 9.79
N ALA A 325 -16.84 -13.40 9.79
CA ALA A 325 -17.00 -12.33 10.78
C ALA A 325 -17.25 -12.84 12.21
N LEU A 326 -17.70 -14.09 12.35
CA LEU A 326 -17.94 -14.70 13.67
C LEU A 326 -16.63 -15.09 14.36
N ARG A 327 -15.66 -15.59 13.61
CA ARG A 327 -14.35 -16.02 14.11
C ARG A 327 -13.28 -14.93 13.98
N ARG A 328 -13.35 -14.13 12.91
CA ARG A 328 -12.37 -13.10 12.54
C ARG A 328 -13.07 -11.77 12.28
N PRO A 329 -13.60 -11.10 13.31
CA PRO A 329 -14.33 -9.84 13.15
C PRO A 329 -13.49 -8.73 12.50
N GLU A 330 -12.17 -8.79 12.62
CA GLU A 330 -11.23 -7.86 11.99
C GLU A 330 -11.28 -7.91 10.45
N ARG A 331 -11.64 -9.06 9.84
CA ARG A 331 -11.84 -9.17 8.39
C ARG A 331 -13.07 -8.39 7.93
N LEU A 332 -14.15 -8.47 8.70
CA LEU A 332 -15.34 -7.67 8.44
C LEU A 332 -15.04 -6.17 8.60
N ASP A 333 -14.33 -5.80 9.67
CA ASP A 333 -13.95 -4.39 9.86
C ASP A 333 -13.10 -3.88 8.70
N GLY A 334 -12.13 -4.65 8.23
CA GLY A 334 -11.34 -4.33 7.04
C GLY A 334 -12.19 -4.14 5.78
N LEU A 335 -13.16 -5.02 5.52
CA LEU A 335 -14.11 -4.89 4.42
C LEU A 335 -14.90 -3.57 4.53
N LEU A 336 -15.45 -3.27 5.70
CA LEU A 336 -16.27 -2.08 5.93
C LEU A 336 -15.44 -0.79 5.82
N ARG A 337 -14.18 -0.78 6.28
CA ARG A 337 -13.26 0.35 6.13
C ARG A 337 -12.93 0.62 4.67
N ALA A 338 -12.62 -0.42 3.90
CA ALA A 338 -12.34 -0.28 2.47
C ALA A 338 -13.56 0.25 1.70
N CYS A 339 -14.76 -0.24 1.99
CA CYS A 339 -16.00 0.27 1.41
C CYS A 339 -16.33 1.71 1.85
N ALA A 340 -16.00 2.08 3.10
CA ALA A 340 -16.13 3.47 3.55
C ALA A 340 -15.17 4.39 2.78
N ALA A 341 -13.94 3.98 2.53
CA ALA A 341 -12.97 4.75 1.75
C ALA A 341 -13.46 4.99 0.32
N ASP A 342 -14.04 3.98 -0.34
CA ASP A 342 -14.64 4.11 -1.67
C ASP A 342 -15.74 5.20 -1.71
N VAL A 343 -16.66 5.21 -0.74
CA VAL A 343 -17.80 6.16 -0.78
C VAL A 343 -17.45 7.53 -0.23
N LEU A 344 -16.73 7.56 0.91
CA LEU A 344 -16.46 8.81 1.64
C LEU A 344 -15.33 9.64 1.03
N SER A 345 -14.53 9.06 0.14
CA SER A 345 -13.51 9.80 -0.62
C SER A 345 -14.09 10.75 -1.67
N ARG A 346 -15.37 10.58 -2.01
CA ARG A 346 -16.04 11.41 -3.02
C ARG A 346 -16.20 12.84 -2.53
N PRO A 347 -16.09 13.84 -3.41
CA PRO A 347 -16.23 15.24 -3.03
C PRO A 347 -17.53 15.51 -2.24
N GLY A 348 -17.39 16.19 -1.10
CA GLY A 348 -18.50 16.57 -0.23
C GLY A 348 -18.94 15.51 0.79
N ARG A 349 -18.42 14.28 0.76
CA ARG A 349 -18.83 13.20 1.67
C ARG A 349 -17.88 12.92 2.84
N GLY A 350 -16.70 13.50 2.85
CA GLY A 350 -15.64 13.17 3.82
C GLY A 350 -15.95 13.38 5.31
N GLY A 351 -17.07 14.05 5.66
CA GLY A 351 -17.52 14.23 7.04
C GLY A 351 -18.74 13.38 7.41
N GLU A 352 -19.24 12.56 6.49
CA GLU A 352 -20.45 11.77 6.70
C GLU A 352 -20.13 10.45 7.44
N GLY A 353 -21.14 9.95 8.19
CA GLY A 353 -21.10 8.59 8.72
C GLY A 353 -21.41 7.56 7.61
N TYR A 354 -20.75 6.41 7.64
CA TYR A 354 -21.01 5.33 6.71
C TYR A 354 -22.10 4.38 7.26
N ALA A 355 -23.37 4.73 7.03
CA ALA A 355 -24.54 3.98 7.53
C ALA A 355 -24.57 2.47 7.16
N PRO A 356 -24.10 2.03 5.95
CA PRO A 356 -24.02 0.62 5.63
C PRO A 356 -23.21 -0.19 6.63
N ALA A 357 -22.07 0.34 7.11
CA ALA A 357 -21.24 -0.33 8.10
C ALA A 357 -21.95 -0.51 9.44
N GLN A 358 -22.75 0.48 9.87
CA GLN A 358 -23.53 0.40 11.11
C GLN A 358 -24.53 -0.73 11.04
N ARG A 359 -25.30 -0.84 9.93
CA ARG A 359 -26.29 -1.92 9.73
C ARG A 359 -25.62 -3.30 9.74
N ILE A 360 -24.50 -3.48 9.03
CA ILE A 360 -23.81 -4.78 8.98
C ILE A 360 -23.23 -5.17 10.34
N ARG A 361 -22.67 -4.22 11.12
CA ARG A 361 -22.21 -4.47 12.48
C ARG A 361 -23.36 -4.84 13.43
N ALA A 362 -24.51 -4.17 13.30
CA ALA A 362 -25.71 -4.53 14.06
C ALA A 362 -26.20 -5.95 13.72
N ALA A 363 -26.24 -6.29 12.43
CA ALA A 363 -26.59 -7.65 11.98
C ALA A 363 -25.61 -8.71 12.54
N LEU A 364 -24.30 -8.42 12.58
CA LEU A 364 -23.31 -9.31 13.22
C LEU A 364 -23.63 -9.51 14.71
N GLY A 365 -24.03 -8.46 15.42
CA GLY A 365 -24.46 -8.54 16.83
C GLY A 365 -25.61 -9.52 17.02
N VAL A 366 -26.63 -9.41 16.16
CA VAL A 366 -27.80 -10.33 16.16
C VAL A 366 -27.38 -11.78 15.92
N VAL A 367 -26.55 -12.02 14.88
CA VAL A 367 -26.08 -13.37 14.53
C VAL A 367 -25.23 -14.00 15.63
N ARG A 368 -24.43 -13.19 16.35
CA ARG A 368 -23.63 -13.62 17.51
C ARG A 368 -24.49 -13.97 18.72
N GLY A 369 -25.66 -13.36 18.86
CA GLY A 369 -26.61 -13.67 19.93
C GLY A 369 -27.26 -15.07 19.81
N VAL A 370 -27.14 -15.73 18.65
CA VAL A 370 -27.65 -17.10 18.45
C VAL A 370 -26.70 -18.11 19.08
N ASP A 371 -27.17 -18.81 20.13
CA ASP A 371 -26.38 -19.85 20.81
C ASP A 371 -26.31 -21.14 19.98
N ALA A 372 -25.29 -21.19 19.12
CA ALA A 372 -25.01 -22.39 18.32
C ALA A 372 -24.61 -23.61 19.16
N GLY A 373 -24.08 -23.39 20.37
CA GLY A 373 -23.71 -24.46 21.31
C GLY A 373 -24.96 -25.14 21.89
N ALA A 374 -25.94 -24.35 22.31
CA ALA A 374 -27.24 -24.87 22.78
C ALA A 374 -27.97 -25.66 21.68
N ILE A 375 -27.96 -25.16 20.43
CA ILE A 375 -28.55 -25.89 19.28
C ILE A 375 -27.81 -27.22 19.07
N ALA A 376 -26.47 -27.23 19.12
CA ALA A 376 -25.69 -28.45 18.98
C ALA A 376 -25.95 -29.44 20.12
N ALA A 377 -26.08 -28.97 21.36
CA ALA A 377 -26.39 -29.81 22.53
C ALA A 377 -27.81 -30.43 22.44
N ALA A 378 -28.79 -29.70 21.90
CA ALA A 378 -30.13 -30.19 21.68
C ALA A 378 -30.24 -31.22 20.52
N HIS A 379 -29.26 -31.24 19.62
CA HIS A 379 -29.26 -32.09 18.43
C HIS A 379 -27.89 -32.77 18.18
N PRO A 380 -27.34 -33.56 19.14
CA PRO A 380 -25.96 -34.03 19.13
C PRO A 380 -25.58 -34.95 17.96
N THR A 381 -26.60 -35.59 17.34
CA THR A 381 -26.38 -36.54 16.23
C THR A 381 -27.03 -36.08 14.93
N ALA A 382 -27.54 -34.82 14.87
CA ALA A 382 -28.22 -34.32 13.69
C ALA A 382 -27.25 -34.05 12.53
N PRO A 383 -27.35 -34.75 11.40
CA PRO A 383 -26.46 -34.54 10.27
C PRO A 383 -26.66 -33.16 9.61
N ASP A 384 -27.76 -32.47 9.87
CA ASP A 384 -28.17 -31.17 9.38
C ASP A 384 -27.89 -30.03 10.39
N LEU A 385 -27.02 -30.25 11.38
CA LEU A 385 -26.69 -29.25 12.41
C LEU A 385 -26.26 -27.87 11.82
N PRO A 386 -25.40 -27.80 10.78
CA PRO A 386 -25.05 -26.51 10.17
C PRO A 386 -26.27 -25.78 9.61
N GLN A 387 -27.23 -26.51 9.00
CA GLN A 387 -28.46 -25.95 8.43
C GLN A 387 -29.40 -25.42 9.53
N ARG A 388 -29.50 -26.12 10.69
CA ARG A 388 -30.27 -25.68 11.85
C ARG A 388 -29.69 -24.38 12.44
N ILE A 389 -28.39 -24.31 12.62
CA ILE A 389 -27.72 -23.10 13.12
C ILE A 389 -27.94 -21.95 12.13
N ARG A 390 -27.82 -22.20 10.81
CA ARG A 390 -28.09 -21.21 9.78
C ARG A 390 -29.54 -20.73 9.83
N ALA A 391 -30.53 -21.63 9.99
CA ALA A 391 -31.94 -21.29 10.07
C ALA A 391 -32.21 -20.40 11.29
N ALA A 392 -31.70 -20.74 12.47
CA ALA A 392 -31.85 -19.93 13.68
C ALA A 392 -31.24 -18.51 13.51
N ARG A 393 -30.10 -18.39 12.85
CA ARG A 393 -29.48 -17.08 12.52
C ARG A 393 -30.35 -16.26 11.57
N LEU A 394 -30.93 -16.90 10.56
CA LEU A 394 -31.84 -16.23 9.62
C LEU A 394 -33.12 -15.77 10.31
N GLU A 395 -33.72 -16.59 11.20
CA GLU A 395 -34.87 -16.23 11.99
C GLU A 395 -34.61 -15.01 12.88
N ALA A 396 -33.47 -15.01 13.58
CA ALA A 396 -33.03 -13.88 14.40
C ALA A 396 -32.86 -12.59 13.59
N LEU A 397 -32.20 -12.67 12.42
CA LEU A 397 -32.06 -11.52 11.52
C LEU A 397 -33.43 -11.04 10.99
N GLY A 398 -34.32 -11.94 10.61
CA GLY A 398 -35.67 -11.58 10.13
C GLY A 398 -36.53 -10.91 11.20
N ALA A 399 -36.41 -11.34 12.47
CA ALA A 399 -37.04 -10.67 13.60
C ALA A 399 -36.48 -9.27 13.84
N TRP A 400 -35.14 -9.13 13.77
CA TRP A 400 -34.46 -7.85 13.92
C TRP A 400 -34.82 -6.85 12.81
N GLU A 401 -34.93 -7.27 11.55
CA GLU A 401 -35.34 -6.43 10.43
C GLU A 401 -36.78 -5.88 10.66
N LYS A 402 -37.74 -6.72 11.03
CA LYS A 402 -39.11 -6.28 11.31
C LYS A 402 -39.23 -5.22 12.39
N THR A 403 -38.40 -5.35 13.44
CA THR A 403 -38.35 -4.37 14.55
C THR A 403 -37.79 -3.02 14.10
N ASN A 404 -36.75 -3.02 13.26
CA ASN A 404 -36.11 -1.78 12.77
C ASN A 404 -36.97 -1.07 11.69
N ASP A 405 -37.65 -1.83 10.80
CA ASP A 405 -38.55 -1.24 9.81
C ASP A 405 -39.77 -0.57 10.47
N GLY A 406 -40.27 -1.11 11.59
CA GLY A 406 -41.32 -0.49 12.40
C GLY A 406 -40.90 0.84 13.02
N ALA A 407 -39.71 0.88 13.60
CA ALA A 407 -39.14 2.11 14.22
C ALA A 407 -38.87 3.23 13.20
N THR A 408 -38.50 2.88 11.96
CA THR A 408 -38.23 3.86 10.89
C THR A 408 -39.53 4.46 10.34
N ARG A 409 -40.64 3.70 10.30
CA ARG A 409 -41.95 4.19 9.88
C ARG A 409 -42.57 5.11 10.92
N GLU A 410 -42.48 4.81 12.22
CA GLU A 410 -42.97 5.66 13.29
C GLU A 410 -42.25 7.00 13.40
N ALA A 411 -40.91 7.02 13.04
CA ALA A 411 -40.13 8.25 13.02
C ALA A 411 -40.39 9.16 11.82
N SER A 412 -41.03 8.63 10.75
CA SER A 412 -41.36 9.36 9.51
C SER A 412 -42.79 9.88 9.44
N GLU A 413 -43.68 9.51 10.39
CA GLU A 413 -45.02 10.09 10.46
C GLU A 413 -44.97 11.47 11.14
N PRO A 414 -45.48 12.55 10.50
CA PRO A 414 -45.56 13.85 11.13
C PRO A 414 -46.50 13.73 12.33
N ARG A 415 -46.04 14.07 13.52
CA ARG A 415 -46.87 14.20 14.70
C ARG A 415 -47.98 15.22 14.43
N PRO A 416 -49.22 14.93 14.77
CA PRO A 416 -50.38 15.79 14.52
C PRO A 416 -50.28 17.15 15.20
#